data_53061786ded3a3683e59e33708e4630d
#
_entry.id   53061786ded3a3683e59e33708e4630d
#
_cell.length_a   1.000
_cell.length_b   1.000
_cell.length_c   1.000
_cell.angle_alpha   90.00
_cell.angle_beta   90.00
_cell.angle_gamma   90.00
#
_symmetry.space_group_name_H-M   'P 1'
#
loop_
_entity.id
_entity.type
_entity.pdbx_description
1 polymer ?
#
loop_
_entity_poly.entity_id
_entity_poly.type
_entity_poly.pdbx_seq_one_letter_code
_entity_poly.pdbx_strand_id
1 'polypeptide(L)'
;MLPRILHPEELQGYRFSGKDHCRLAILREGDGASSTVFLEVHDPCDRVPPHSHHHAAEFFFVLRGEVIFHIDDQAICARGGDFLAVPEDARHDLENPGPERLYLLTVLSTDEGFAESLRRGIPTPLDAEDLAVLRSL
;
A
#
# COMPACT_ATOMS: atom_id res chain seq x y z
N MET A 1 1.09 -21.94 -12.49
CA MET A 1 1.23 -21.54 -11.06
C MET A 1 0.20 -22.26 -10.23
N LEU A 2 0.63 -22.87 -9.12
CA LEU A 2 -0.29 -23.52 -8.19
C LEU A 2 -0.97 -22.51 -7.29
N PRO A 3 -2.23 -22.72 -6.92
CA PRO A 3 -2.90 -21.91 -5.92
C PRO A 3 -2.12 -21.93 -4.60
N ARG A 4 -2.08 -20.78 -3.93
CA ARG A 4 -1.35 -20.64 -2.67
C ARG A 4 -2.14 -19.77 -1.70
N ILE A 5 -2.19 -20.20 -0.44
CA ILE A 5 -2.69 -19.38 0.64
C ILE A 5 -1.51 -18.66 1.27
N LEU A 6 -1.67 -17.37 1.51
CA LEU A 6 -0.72 -16.55 2.27
C LEU A 6 -1.35 -16.24 3.62
N HIS A 7 -0.67 -16.63 4.69
CA HIS A 7 -1.09 -16.25 6.03
C HIS A 7 -0.45 -14.93 6.42
N PRO A 8 -1.15 -14.06 7.14
CA PRO A 8 -0.55 -12.77 7.57
C PRO A 8 0.79 -12.91 8.27
N GLU A 9 0.98 -13.98 9.04
CA GLU A 9 2.19 -14.25 9.78
C GLU A 9 3.41 -14.57 8.90
N GLU A 10 3.16 -14.93 7.62
CA GLU A 10 4.22 -15.22 6.65
C GLU A 10 4.67 -13.99 5.87
N LEU A 11 3.93 -12.88 5.98
CA LEU A 11 4.21 -11.69 5.20
C LEU A 11 5.46 -10.98 5.71
N GLN A 12 6.36 -10.63 4.81
CA GLN A 12 7.52 -9.81 5.11
C GLN A 12 7.21 -8.36 4.77
N GLY A 13 7.19 -7.50 5.77
CA GLY A 13 7.06 -6.06 5.57
C GLY A 13 8.41 -5.40 5.28
N TYR A 14 8.36 -4.31 4.55
CA TYR A 14 9.50 -3.47 4.19
C TYR A 14 9.11 -2.00 4.27
N ARG A 15 10.10 -1.14 4.42
CA ARG A 15 10.00 0.29 4.15
C ARG A 15 11.13 0.70 3.23
N PHE A 16 10.93 1.75 2.46
CA PHE A 16 11.95 2.20 1.50
C PHE A 16 13.14 2.86 2.19
N SER A 17 12.91 3.59 3.27
CA SER A 17 13.96 4.27 4.01
C SER A 17 13.66 4.32 5.50
N GLY A 18 14.69 4.70 6.29
CA GLY A 18 14.54 4.85 7.74
C GLY A 18 13.61 6.00 8.17
N LYS A 19 13.18 6.84 7.21
CA LYS A 19 12.28 7.98 7.48
C LYS A 19 10.82 7.63 7.27
N ASP A 20 10.53 6.48 6.66
CA ASP A 20 9.16 6.07 6.39
C ASP A 20 8.47 5.59 7.67
N HIS A 21 7.19 5.91 7.79
CA HIS A 21 6.33 5.46 8.88
C HIS A 21 5.27 4.49 8.36
N CYS A 22 5.64 3.68 7.39
CA CYS A 22 4.78 2.68 6.80
C CYS A 22 5.50 1.34 6.68
N ARG A 23 4.70 0.30 6.53
CA ARG A 23 5.18 -1.06 6.22
C ARG A 23 4.41 -1.55 5.00
N LEU A 24 5.14 -2.05 4.04
CA LEU A 24 4.58 -2.57 2.80
C LEU A 24 4.93 -4.04 2.67
N ALA A 25 3.95 -4.88 2.38
CA ALA A 25 4.17 -6.32 2.24
C ALA A 25 3.61 -6.81 0.91
N ILE A 26 4.45 -7.42 0.08
CA ILE A 26 4.05 -7.91 -1.24
C ILE A 26 3.26 -9.21 -1.07
N LEU A 27 2.05 -9.24 -1.62
CA LEU A 27 1.20 -10.43 -1.67
C LEU A 27 1.39 -11.20 -2.97
N ARG A 28 1.57 -10.48 -4.06
CA ARG A 28 1.84 -11.02 -5.38
C ARG A 28 2.75 -10.06 -6.13
N GLU A 29 3.87 -10.59 -6.61
CA GLU A 29 4.75 -9.80 -7.48
C GLU A 29 4.32 -9.97 -8.93
N GLY A 30 4.08 -8.84 -9.58
CA GLY A 30 3.86 -8.79 -11.03
C GLY A 30 5.18 -8.66 -11.77
N ASP A 31 5.09 -8.81 -13.07
CA ASP A 31 6.16 -8.52 -14.01
C ASP A 31 5.79 -7.31 -14.88
N GLY A 32 6.44 -7.12 -16.01
CA GLY A 32 6.16 -6.02 -16.92
C GLY A 32 4.76 -6.04 -17.55
N ALA A 33 4.00 -7.13 -17.41
CA ALA A 33 2.67 -7.31 -18.01
C ALA A 33 1.58 -7.58 -16.98
N SER A 34 1.93 -7.79 -15.72
CA SER A 34 0.98 -8.14 -14.68
C SER A 34 1.10 -7.25 -13.45
N SER A 35 0.07 -7.29 -12.61
CA SER A 35 -0.05 -6.43 -11.44
C SER A 35 0.73 -6.95 -10.26
N THR A 36 1.28 -6.04 -9.47
CA THR A 36 1.77 -6.31 -8.12
C THR A 36 0.69 -5.95 -7.13
N VAL A 37 0.42 -6.85 -6.20
CA VAL A 37 -0.57 -6.67 -5.13
C VAL A 37 0.19 -6.63 -3.82
N PHE A 38 -0.07 -5.61 -3.02
CA PHE A 38 0.62 -5.45 -1.75
C PHE A 38 -0.28 -4.82 -0.69
N LEU A 39 0.10 -5.08 0.55
CA LEU A 39 -0.52 -4.50 1.72
C LEU A 39 0.28 -3.26 2.14
N GLU A 40 -0.40 -2.18 2.50
CA GLU A 40 0.22 -1.02 3.10
C GLU A 40 -0.34 -0.80 4.49
N VAL A 41 0.54 -0.58 5.44
CA VAL A 41 0.18 -0.19 6.81
C VAL A 41 0.85 1.15 7.09
N HIS A 42 0.07 2.18 7.32
CA HIS A 42 0.55 3.52 7.63
C HIS A 42 0.27 3.88 9.08
N ASP A 43 1.29 4.29 9.81
CA ASP A 43 1.14 4.79 11.17
C ASP A 43 0.32 6.09 11.19
N PRO A 44 -0.26 6.48 12.34
CA PRO A 44 -0.93 7.76 12.44
C PRO A 44 -0.03 8.92 12.00
N CYS A 45 -0.60 9.83 11.22
CA CYS A 45 0.07 11.02 10.67
C CYS A 45 1.13 10.74 9.59
N ASP A 46 1.24 9.51 9.12
CA ASP A 46 2.14 9.19 8.01
C ASP A 46 1.68 9.83 6.71
N ARG A 47 2.65 10.23 5.89
CA ARG A 47 2.40 10.82 4.57
C ARG A 47 3.33 10.19 3.54
N VAL A 48 2.76 9.82 2.40
CA VAL A 48 3.54 9.40 1.24
C VAL A 48 3.77 10.62 0.35
N PRO A 49 5.01 10.92 -0.05
CA PRO A 49 5.29 12.07 -0.93
C PRO A 49 4.56 11.96 -2.27
N PRO A 50 4.22 13.11 -2.89
CA PRO A 50 3.60 13.11 -4.21
C PRO A 50 4.47 12.38 -5.25
N HIS A 51 3.83 11.52 -6.04
CA HIS A 51 4.48 10.77 -7.11
C HIS A 51 3.48 10.42 -8.21
N SER A 52 3.98 9.87 -9.30
CA SER A 52 3.15 9.38 -10.40
C SER A 52 3.79 8.13 -11.02
N HIS A 53 2.97 7.33 -11.68
CA HIS A 53 3.38 6.14 -12.41
C HIS A 53 3.04 6.31 -13.89
N HIS A 54 4.04 6.24 -14.76
CA HIS A 54 3.84 6.51 -16.20
C HIS A 54 3.07 5.43 -16.94
N HIS A 55 3.26 4.18 -16.55
CA HIS A 55 2.67 3.03 -17.23
C HIS A 55 1.90 2.13 -16.27
N ALA A 56 1.45 2.70 -15.16
CA ALA A 56 0.74 1.95 -14.15
C ALA A 56 -0.44 2.74 -13.61
N ALA A 57 -1.59 2.09 -13.59
CA ALA A 57 -2.71 2.52 -12.78
C ALA A 57 -2.55 1.92 -11.39
N GLU A 58 -3.05 2.61 -10.38
CA GLU A 58 -3.01 2.13 -9.01
C GLU A 58 -4.40 2.07 -8.42
N PHE A 59 -4.71 0.99 -7.73
CA PHE A 59 -6.00 0.78 -7.10
C PHE A 59 -5.78 0.58 -5.61
N PHE A 60 -6.54 1.30 -4.80
CA PHE A 60 -6.50 1.21 -3.34
C PHE A 60 -7.83 0.73 -2.81
N PHE A 61 -7.78 -0.27 -1.97
CA PHE A 61 -8.93 -0.68 -1.18
C PHE A 61 -8.62 -0.38 0.29
N VAL A 62 -9.43 0.48 0.92
CA VAL A 62 -9.25 0.82 2.33
C VAL A 62 -9.81 -0.30 3.17
N LEU A 63 -8.95 -1.07 3.82
CA LEU A 63 -9.36 -2.18 4.67
C LEU A 63 -9.83 -1.69 6.04
N ARG A 64 -9.08 -0.73 6.61
CA ARG A 64 -9.38 -0.16 7.92
C ARG A 64 -8.70 1.19 8.09
N GLY A 65 -9.36 2.11 8.78
CA GLY A 65 -8.82 3.43 9.06
C GLY A 65 -9.36 4.49 8.11
N GLU A 66 -8.72 5.65 8.12
CA GLU A 66 -9.06 6.79 7.30
C GLU A 66 -7.87 7.25 6.49
N VAL A 67 -8.12 7.77 5.31
CA VAL A 67 -7.08 8.25 4.41
C VAL A 67 -7.55 9.50 3.68
N ILE A 68 -6.61 10.41 3.42
CA ILE A 68 -6.82 11.52 2.49
C ILE A 68 -5.89 11.29 1.32
N PHE A 69 -6.47 11.07 0.13
CA PHE A 69 -5.74 11.02 -1.11
C PHE A 69 -5.72 12.41 -1.74
N HIS A 70 -4.55 12.85 -2.16
CA HIS A 70 -4.41 14.03 -3.02
C HIS A 70 -4.11 13.54 -4.43
N ILE A 71 -5.02 13.80 -5.36
CA ILE A 71 -4.88 13.38 -6.75
C ILE A 71 -4.99 14.63 -7.62
N ASP A 72 -3.87 14.99 -8.27
CA ASP A 72 -3.70 16.26 -8.95
C ASP A 72 -4.07 17.40 -7.99
N ASP A 73 -5.16 18.13 -8.25
CA ASP A 73 -5.58 19.27 -7.41
C ASP A 73 -6.74 18.92 -6.47
N GLN A 74 -7.08 17.63 -6.34
CA GLN A 74 -8.23 17.21 -5.54
C GLN A 74 -7.79 16.48 -4.27
N ALA A 75 -8.46 16.76 -3.16
CA ALA A 75 -8.34 15.99 -1.92
C ALA A 75 -9.58 15.10 -1.77
N ILE A 76 -9.35 13.80 -1.63
CA ILE A 76 -10.43 12.82 -1.53
C ILE A 76 -10.26 12.06 -0.23
N CYS A 77 -11.28 12.13 0.63
CA CYS A 77 -11.31 11.39 1.90
C CYS A 77 -11.97 10.04 1.69
N ALA A 78 -11.36 8.99 2.24
CA ALA A 78 -11.91 7.63 2.19
C ALA A 78 -11.71 6.95 3.54
N ARG A 79 -12.48 5.89 3.76
CA ARG A 79 -12.45 5.10 5.00
C ARG A 79 -12.65 3.63 4.69
N GLY A 80 -12.52 2.80 5.70
CA GLY A 80 -12.70 1.36 5.57
C GLY A 80 -13.94 0.96 4.77
N GLY A 81 -13.75 0.12 3.75
CA GLY A 81 -14.78 -0.27 2.79
C GLY A 81 -14.77 0.50 1.48
N ASP A 82 -14.12 1.67 1.43
CA ASP A 82 -14.01 2.45 0.20
C ASP A 82 -12.82 2.00 -0.64
N PHE A 83 -12.89 2.22 -1.93
CA PHE A 83 -11.75 2.02 -2.81
C PHE A 83 -11.66 3.11 -3.87
N LEU A 84 -10.45 3.32 -4.36
CA LEU A 84 -10.10 4.39 -5.27
C LEU A 84 -9.24 3.87 -6.40
N ALA A 85 -9.50 4.32 -7.62
CA ALA A 85 -8.66 4.07 -8.77
C ALA A 85 -7.90 5.36 -9.13
N VAL A 86 -6.57 5.26 -9.24
CA VAL A 86 -5.71 6.35 -9.69
C VAL A 86 -5.23 6.00 -11.09
N PRO A 87 -5.57 6.80 -12.12
CA PRO A 87 -5.16 6.51 -13.49
C PRO A 87 -3.66 6.71 -13.68
N GLU A 88 -3.14 6.16 -14.79
CA GLU A 88 -1.77 6.41 -15.21
C GLU A 88 -1.48 7.91 -15.28
N ASP A 89 -0.26 8.28 -14.95
CA ASP A 89 0.26 9.66 -14.98
C ASP A 89 -0.35 10.64 -13.97
N ALA A 90 -1.39 10.28 -13.26
CA ALA A 90 -1.95 11.16 -12.24
C ALA A 90 -0.98 11.30 -11.07
N ARG A 91 -0.62 12.55 -10.74
CA ARG A 91 0.19 12.83 -9.57
C ARG A 91 -0.63 12.62 -8.32
N HIS A 92 -0.14 11.84 -7.39
CA HIS A 92 -0.89 11.53 -6.19
C HIS A 92 0.00 11.33 -4.97
N ASP A 93 -0.60 11.54 -3.83
CA ASP A 93 -0.06 11.20 -2.53
C ASP A 93 -1.20 10.75 -1.61
N LEU A 94 -0.84 10.28 -0.44
CA LEU A 94 -1.82 9.96 0.58
C LEU A 94 -1.28 10.33 1.95
N GLU A 95 -2.20 10.56 2.88
CA GLU A 95 -1.87 10.75 4.29
C GLU A 95 -2.87 10.03 5.18
N ASN A 96 -2.40 9.58 6.31
CA ASN A 96 -3.26 9.05 7.37
C ASN A 96 -3.59 10.18 8.36
N PRO A 97 -4.78 10.77 8.30
CA PRO A 97 -5.16 11.88 9.19
C PRO A 97 -5.63 11.41 10.56
N GLY A 98 -5.93 10.12 10.67
CA GLY A 98 -6.59 9.59 11.85
C GLY A 98 -5.65 9.27 13.01
N PRO A 99 -6.22 8.98 14.19
CA PRO A 99 -5.43 8.54 15.34
C PRO A 99 -5.04 7.07 15.26
N GLU A 100 -5.64 6.29 14.34
CA GLU A 100 -5.39 4.86 14.17
C GLU A 100 -4.53 4.58 12.95
N ARG A 101 -3.95 3.38 12.90
CA ARG A 101 -3.23 2.90 11.72
C ARG A 101 -4.19 2.73 10.55
N LEU A 102 -3.68 3.00 9.37
CA LEU A 102 -4.39 2.84 8.09
C LEU A 102 -3.91 1.56 7.42
N TYR A 103 -4.84 0.73 6.98
CA TYR A 103 -4.56 -0.52 6.27
C TYR A 103 -5.15 -0.46 4.88
N LEU A 104 -4.31 -0.60 3.87
CA LEU A 104 -4.70 -0.55 2.47
C LEU A 104 -4.30 -1.84 1.77
N LEU A 105 -5.17 -2.34 0.89
CA LEU A 105 -4.80 -3.31 -0.13
C LEU A 105 -4.60 -2.52 -1.42
N THR A 106 -3.41 -2.64 -2.01
CA THR A 106 -3.02 -1.85 -3.17
C THR A 106 -2.67 -2.75 -4.33
N VAL A 107 -3.12 -2.37 -5.51
CA VAL A 107 -2.81 -3.05 -6.77
C VAL A 107 -2.12 -2.05 -7.69
N LEU A 108 -0.89 -2.34 -8.08
CA LEU A 108 -0.13 -1.54 -9.04
C LEU A 108 -0.06 -2.29 -10.36
N SER A 109 -0.64 -1.74 -11.38
CA SER A 109 -0.77 -2.39 -12.69
C SER A 109 -0.19 -1.47 -13.79
N THR A 110 1.04 -1.67 -14.22
CA THR A 110 1.95 -2.79 -13.91
C THR A 110 2.94 -2.47 -12.79
N ASP A 111 3.83 -3.44 -12.45
CA ASP A 111 4.78 -3.29 -11.34
C ASP A 111 5.80 -2.16 -11.48
N GLU A 112 6.30 -1.90 -12.67
CA GLU A 112 7.32 -0.87 -12.94
C GLU A 112 8.58 -0.95 -12.04
N GLY A 113 8.95 -2.15 -11.60
CA GLY A 113 10.13 -2.33 -10.74
C GLY A 113 9.87 -2.04 -9.25
N PHE A 114 8.62 -1.81 -8.87
CA PHE A 114 8.25 -1.49 -7.49
C PHE A 114 8.64 -2.58 -6.51
N ALA A 115 8.29 -3.83 -6.80
CA ALA A 115 8.56 -4.94 -5.89
C ALA A 115 10.06 -5.14 -5.64
N GLU A 116 10.88 -5.06 -6.68
CA GLU A 116 12.33 -5.16 -6.54
C GLU A 116 12.89 -3.99 -5.73
N SER A 117 12.43 -2.78 -6.00
CA SER A 117 12.83 -1.59 -5.27
C SER A 117 12.48 -1.69 -3.77
N LEU A 118 11.28 -2.19 -3.47
CA LEU A 118 10.86 -2.37 -2.08
C LEU A 118 11.74 -3.37 -1.34
N ARG A 119 12.09 -4.48 -1.99
CA ARG A 119 12.93 -5.52 -1.38
C ARG A 119 14.37 -5.06 -1.13
N ARG A 120 14.82 -3.99 -1.77
CA ARG A 120 16.12 -3.35 -1.50
C ARG A 120 16.05 -2.41 -0.30
N GLY A 121 14.87 -2.16 0.21
CA GLY A 121 14.65 -1.32 1.38
C GLY A 121 14.98 -2.04 2.69
N ILE A 122 14.36 -1.58 3.76
CA ILE A 122 14.64 -2.07 5.10
C ILE A 122 13.55 -3.07 5.51
N PRO A 123 13.92 -4.33 5.80
CA PRO A 123 12.96 -5.28 6.36
C PRO A 123 12.34 -4.71 7.64
N THR A 124 11.02 -4.63 7.66
CA THR A 124 10.26 -4.06 8.76
C THR A 124 9.04 -4.95 8.99
N PRO A 125 9.12 -5.91 9.92
CA PRO A 125 8.05 -6.88 10.11
C PRO A 125 6.72 -6.22 10.50
N LEU A 126 5.62 -6.85 10.09
CA LEU A 126 4.31 -6.55 10.63
C LEU A 126 4.30 -6.92 12.10
N ASP A 127 3.72 -6.09 12.94
CA ASP A 127 3.69 -6.34 14.38
C ASP A 127 2.39 -7.03 14.83
N ALA A 128 2.26 -7.27 16.12
CA ALA A 128 1.11 -7.97 16.69
C ALA A 128 -0.22 -7.24 16.42
N GLU A 129 -0.22 -5.92 16.42
CA GLU A 129 -1.42 -5.13 16.09
C GLU A 129 -1.82 -5.34 14.63
N ASP A 130 -0.85 -5.29 13.73
CA ASP A 130 -1.09 -5.51 12.29
C ASP A 130 -1.71 -6.89 12.05
N LEU A 131 -1.14 -7.92 12.66
CA LEU A 131 -1.63 -9.28 12.50
C LEU A 131 -3.03 -9.45 13.06
N ALA A 132 -3.33 -8.85 14.22
CA ALA A 132 -4.65 -8.89 14.82
C ALA A 132 -5.70 -8.20 13.93
N VAL A 133 -5.36 -7.05 13.36
CA VAL A 133 -6.25 -6.33 12.44
C VAL A 133 -6.52 -7.19 11.21
N LEU A 134 -5.49 -7.72 10.57
CA LEU A 134 -5.66 -8.54 9.36
C LEU A 134 -6.52 -9.78 9.61
N ARG A 135 -6.41 -10.41 10.77
CA ARG A 135 -7.24 -11.55 11.15
C ARG A 135 -8.68 -11.18 11.48
N SER A 136 -8.96 -9.91 11.78
CA SER A 136 -10.29 -9.43 12.17
C SER A 136 -11.14 -8.92 10.99
N LEU A 137 -10.56 -8.81 9.82
CA LEU A 137 -11.24 -8.30 8.63
C LEU A 137 -12.31 -9.24 8.11
#